data_9783e348c1d53d1b470880ea72fec5e0
#
_entry.id   9783e348c1d53d1b470880ea72fec5e0
#
_cell.length_a   1.000
_cell.length_b   1.000
_cell.length_c   1.000
_cell.angle_alpha   90.00
_cell.angle_beta   90.00
_cell.angle_gamma   90.00
#
_symmetry.space_group_name_H-M   'P 1'
#
loop_
_entity.id
_entity.type
_entity.pdbx_description
1 polymer ?
#
loop_
_entity_poly.entity_id
_entity_poly.type
_entity_poly.pdbx_seq_one_letter_code
_entity_poly.pdbx_strand_id
1 'polypeptide(L)'
;TDHPWPARNPVQNIADLKAQIAANEKGVAELRRMVAHFGLDVVEAYMGHVQDNAAESVRRVLDALHDSEFAYAMDQGTVIKVKITVDKQKREATVDFTGTSPQQPTNFNAPEPVTRAAVLYVFRVMVDDAIPMNAGCLRPIRIIVPEGSMLAPRYPAAVVAGNVEVSQAVTNTLFGALKAMSCSQGTMNNLTFGNDQYQYYETICSGSPAGPGFDGTSGVHVHMTNSRLTDPEILETRFPVVLEDFHIRKGSGGKGEWTAGDGTSRTIRFLKTMDCAILASHRKVRPFGVDGGEPGEVVVEVDGLPRVEDDGARTRR
;
A
#
# COMPACT_ATOMS: atom_id res chain seq x y z
N THR A 1 -27.95 -3.44 10.07
CA THR A 1 -28.67 -2.42 9.30
C THR A 1 -29.03 -1.21 10.13
N ASP A 2 -29.05 -1.31 11.47
CA ASP A 2 -29.43 -0.21 12.39
C ASP A 2 -28.24 0.63 12.85
N HIS A 3 -27.07 0.45 12.26
CA HIS A 3 -25.87 1.22 12.56
C HIS A 3 -25.88 2.55 11.77
N PRO A 4 -25.44 3.69 12.35
CA PRO A 4 -25.36 4.99 11.64
C PRO A 4 -24.54 4.94 10.35
N TRP A 5 -23.62 3.99 10.26
CA TRP A 5 -22.76 3.75 9.09
C TRP A 5 -22.89 2.28 8.65
N PRO A 6 -23.99 1.89 7.98
CA PRO A 6 -24.20 0.51 7.57
C PRO A 6 -23.25 0.11 6.44
N ALA A 7 -23.00 -1.20 6.32
CA ALA A 7 -22.27 -1.73 5.17
C ALA A 7 -23.02 -1.42 3.87
N ARG A 8 -22.31 -0.96 2.84
CA ARG A 8 -22.91 -0.58 1.55
C ARG A 8 -23.54 -1.76 0.81
N ASN A 9 -22.91 -2.93 0.87
CA ASN A 9 -23.41 -4.15 0.23
C ASN A 9 -23.36 -5.33 1.20
N PRO A 10 -24.31 -5.46 2.13
CA PRO A 10 -24.29 -6.51 3.14
C PRO A 10 -24.39 -7.93 2.55
N VAL A 11 -25.05 -8.10 1.41
CA VAL A 11 -25.16 -9.40 0.73
C VAL A 11 -23.79 -9.87 0.24
N GLN A 12 -23.03 -9.00 -0.42
CA GLN A 12 -21.67 -9.30 -0.87
C GLN A 12 -20.74 -9.54 0.32
N ASN A 13 -20.81 -8.70 1.36
CA ASN A 13 -19.96 -8.86 2.54
C ASN A 13 -20.19 -10.22 3.24
N ILE A 14 -21.44 -10.69 3.30
CA ILE A 14 -21.75 -12.01 3.86
C ILE A 14 -21.18 -13.12 2.96
N ALA A 15 -21.28 -12.96 1.62
CA ALA A 15 -20.71 -13.91 0.67
C ALA A 15 -19.18 -13.99 0.82
N ASP A 16 -18.51 -12.84 0.97
CA ASP A 16 -17.07 -12.74 1.17
C ASP A 16 -16.63 -13.41 2.50
N LEU A 17 -17.37 -13.20 3.59
CA LEU A 17 -17.12 -13.88 4.86
C LEU A 17 -17.26 -15.40 4.74
N LYS A 18 -18.28 -15.88 4.03
CA LYS A 18 -18.44 -17.32 3.75
C LYS A 18 -17.28 -17.87 2.93
N ALA A 19 -16.82 -17.12 1.92
CA ALA A 19 -15.64 -17.49 1.13
C ALA A 19 -14.36 -17.57 1.99
N GLN A 20 -14.17 -16.64 2.92
CA GLN A 20 -13.05 -16.68 3.87
C GLN A 20 -13.10 -17.92 4.79
N ILE A 21 -14.29 -18.27 5.30
CA ILE A 21 -14.47 -19.49 6.11
C ILE A 21 -14.14 -20.73 5.26
N ALA A 22 -14.64 -20.80 4.03
CA ALA A 22 -14.36 -21.91 3.13
C ALA A 22 -12.86 -22.03 2.80
N ALA A 23 -12.17 -20.91 2.61
CA ALA A 23 -10.71 -20.89 2.40
C ALA A 23 -9.95 -21.43 3.62
N ASN A 24 -10.36 -21.02 4.83
CA ASN A 24 -9.76 -21.50 6.07
C ASN A 24 -9.98 -23.02 6.24
N GLU A 25 -11.19 -23.50 6.02
CA GLU A 25 -11.51 -24.96 6.08
C GLU A 25 -10.68 -25.74 5.06
N LYS A 26 -10.53 -25.22 3.84
CA LYS A 26 -9.65 -25.82 2.83
C LYS A 26 -8.20 -25.87 3.30
N GLY A 27 -7.67 -24.79 3.86
CA GLY A 27 -6.32 -24.74 4.41
C GLY A 27 -6.11 -25.79 5.52
N VAL A 28 -7.03 -25.89 6.46
CA VAL A 28 -7.00 -26.90 7.52
C VAL A 28 -7.01 -28.32 6.94
N ALA A 29 -7.87 -28.60 5.97
CA ALA A 29 -7.96 -29.92 5.33
C ALA A 29 -6.64 -30.30 4.61
N GLU A 30 -6.01 -29.34 3.90
CA GLU A 30 -4.73 -29.58 3.22
C GLU A 30 -3.60 -29.82 4.22
N LEU A 31 -3.50 -29.03 5.29
CA LEU A 31 -2.50 -29.27 6.34
C LEU A 31 -2.68 -30.65 7.00
N ARG A 32 -3.91 -31.04 7.33
CA ARG A 32 -4.19 -32.39 7.86
C ARG A 32 -3.79 -33.48 6.90
N ARG A 33 -3.98 -33.30 5.60
CA ARG A 33 -3.56 -34.26 4.58
C ARG A 33 -2.03 -34.36 4.52
N MET A 34 -1.31 -33.26 4.59
CA MET A 34 0.15 -33.24 4.67
C MET A 34 0.64 -33.98 5.92
N VAL A 35 0.06 -33.68 7.09
CA VAL A 35 0.41 -34.34 8.36
C VAL A 35 0.12 -35.85 8.28
N ALA A 36 -1.02 -36.27 7.69
CA ALA A 36 -1.35 -37.68 7.52
C ALA A 36 -0.37 -38.41 6.58
N HIS A 37 0.20 -37.72 5.59
CA HIS A 37 1.14 -38.28 4.63
C HIS A 37 2.59 -38.31 5.13
N PHE A 38 3.06 -37.22 5.73
CA PHE A 38 4.47 -37.04 6.13
C PHE A 38 4.74 -37.21 7.62
N GLY A 39 3.71 -37.20 8.47
CA GLY A 39 3.82 -37.10 9.92
C GLY A 39 3.93 -35.65 10.42
N LEU A 40 3.45 -35.43 11.65
CA LEU A 40 3.44 -34.07 12.25
C LEU A 40 4.84 -33.51 12.42
N ASP A 41 5.76 -34.28 12.96
CA ASP A 41 7.15 -33.88 13.25
C ASP A 41 7.87 -33.39 11.97
N VAL A 42 7.64 -34.07 10.84
CA VAL A 42 8.23 -33.70 9.55
C VAL A 42 7.63 -32.38 9.05
N VAL A 43 6.30 -32.24 9.11
CA VAL A 43 5.62 -31.01 8.67
C VAL A 43 6.07 -29.80 9.49
N GLU A 44 6.13 -29.93 10.81
CA GLU A 44 6.62 -28.86 11.70
C GLU A 44 8.09 -28.51 11.44
N ALA A 45 8.95 -29.51 11.25
CA ALA A 45 10.35 -29.28 10.90
C ALA A 45 10.51 -28.47 9.61
N TYR A 46 9.76 -28.84 8.55
CA TYR A 46 9.82 -28.11 7.27
C TYR A 46 9.22 -26.71 7.36
N MET A 47 8.16 -26.49 8.16
CA MET A 47 7.68 -25.13 8.46
C MET A 47 8.78 -24.27 9.12
N GLY A 48 9.57 -24.86 10.02
CA GLY A 48 10.75 -24.24 10.60
C GLY A 48 11.82 -23.91 9.55
N HIS A 49 12.18 -24.90 8.73
CA HIS A 49 13.22 -24.74 7.69
C HIS A 49 12.88 -23.68 6.65
N VAL A 50 11.62 -23.59 6.22
CA VAL A 50 11.15 -22.53 5.29
C VAL A 50 11.31 -21.14 5.92
N GLN A 51 11.02 -21.00 7.20
CA GLN A 51 11.23 -19.74 7.92
C GLN A 51 12.69 -19.43 8.15
N ASP A 52 13.52 -20.41 8.46
CA ASP A 52 14.97 -20.25 8.65
C ASP A 52 15.65 -19.81 7.34
N ASN A 53 15.26 -20.44 6.22
CA ASN A 53 15.73 -20.04 4.90
C ASN A 53 15.35 -18.60 4.56
N ALA A 54 14.11 -18.19 4.83
CA ALA A 54 13.69 -16.81 4.63
C ALA A 54 14.43 -15.81 5.52
N ALA A 55 14.66 -16.16 6.80
CA ALA A 55 15.44 -15.34 7.71
C ALA A 55 16.89 -15.17 7.24
N GLU A 56 17.53 -16.25 6.78
CA GLU A 56 18.89 -16.19 6.26
C GLU A 56 18.99 -15.38 4.98
N SER A 57 18.00 -15.48 4.09
CA SER A 57 17.95 -14.66 2.86
C SER A 57 17.85 -13.17 3.19
N VAL A 58 17.06 -12.79 4.20
CA VAL A 58 17.01 -11.39 4.66
C VAL A 58 18.32 -10.98 5.35
N ARG A 59 19.00 -11.85 6.12
CA ARG A 59 20.31 -11.53 6.69
C ARG A 59 21.35 -11.20 5.63
N ARG A 60 21.32 -11.89 4.48
CA ARG A 60 22.21 -11.55 3.34
C ARG A 60 21.93 -10.14 2.80
N VAL A 61 20.67 -9.71 2.79
CA VAL A 61 20.33 -8.31 2.48
C VAL A 61 20.92 -7.37 3.52
N LEU A 62 20.80 -7.68 4.82
CA LEU A 62 21.34 -6.86 5.90
C LEU A 62 22.86 -6.75 5.87
N ASP A 63 23.56 -7.74 5.33
CA ASP A 63 25.02 -7.69 5.14
C ASP A 63 25.44 -6.53 4.20
N ALA A 64 24.60 -6.18 3.22
CA ALA A 64 24.84 -5.08 2.28
C ALA A 64 24.32 -3.73 2.78
N LEU A 65 23.37 -3.70 3.72
CA LEU A 65 22.73 -2.46 4.18
C LEU A 65 23.58 -1.74 5.24
N HIS A 66 23.33 -0.44 5.40
CA HIS A 66 23.95 0.43 6.41
C HIS A 66 22.88 1.16 7.21
N ASP A 67 23.29 1.78 8.32
CA ASP A 67 22.42 2.68 9.07
C ASP A 67 21.91 3.78 8.18
N SER A 68 20.62 4.06 8.30
CA SER A 68 19.95 5.05 7.46
C SER A 68 18.72 5.63 8.15
N GLU A 69 18.27 6.78 7.66
CA GLU A 69 17.07 7.43 8.16
C GLU A 69 16.36 8.18 7.02
N PHE A 70 15.07 8.35 7.15
CA PHE A 70 14.27 9.11 6.20
C PHE A 70 13.04 9.71 6.87
N ALA A 71 12.58 10.85 6.34
CA ALA A 71 11.36 11.51 6.75
C ALA A 71 10.50 11.79 5.52
N TYR A 72 9.32 11.19 5.48
CA TYR A 72 8.38 11.29 4.38
C TYR A 72 7.23 12.22 4.77
N ALA A 73 7.10 13.35 4.06
CA ALA A 73 6.01 14.29 4.25
C ALA A 73 4.78 13.87 3.44
N MET A 74 3.61 13.96 4.04
CA MET A 74 2.32 13.72 3.40
C MET A 74 1.56 15.04 3.16
N ASP A 75 0.62 15.04 2.24
CA ASP A 75 -0.16 16.22 1.83
C ASP A 75 -0.91 16.90 2.98
N GLN A 76 -1.25 16.15 4.03
CA GLN A 76 -1.95 16.64 5.22
C GLN A 76 -1.02 17.33 6.23
N GLY A 77 0.28 17.42 5.92
CA GLY A 77 1.30 17.97 6.81
C GLY A 77 1.81 16.99 7.86
N THR A 78 1.37 15.73 7.83
CA THR A 78 1.93 14.67 8.66
C THR A 78 3.26 14.17 8.09
N VAL A 79 4.08 13.58 8.97
CA VAL A 79 5.40 13.04 8.58
C VAL A 79 5.53 11.62 9.13
N ILE A 80 5.92 10.69 8.27
CA ILE A 80 6.37 9.35 8.68
C ILE A 80 7.90 9.41 8.75
N LYS A 81 8.46 9.05 9.89
CA LYS A 81 9.91 8.95 10.09
C LYS A 81 10.31 7.50 10.29
N VAL A 82 11.46 7.16 9.74
CA VAL A 82 12.10 5.85 9.99
C VAL A 82 13.59 6.04 10.23
N LYS A 83 14.10 5.29 11.18
CA LYS A 83 15.54 5.06 11.38
C LYS A 83 15.80 3.57 11.32
N ILE A 84 16.69 3.16 10.43
CA ILE A 84 17.14 1.78 10.28
C ILE A 84 18.55 1.69 10.86
N THR A 85 18.75 0.82 11.83
CA THR A 85 20.06 0.54 12.43
C THR A 85 20.41 -0.92 12.21
N VAL A 86 21.58 -1.20 11.65
CA VAL A 86 22.03 -2.54 11.26
C VAL A 86 23.14 -3.03 12.17
N ASP A 87 22.88 -4.09 12.93
CA ASP A 87 23.90 -4.82 13.70
C ASP A 87 24.58 -5.86 12.80
N LYS A 88 25.74 -5.51 12.26
CA LYS A 88 26.50 -6.38 11.36
C LYS A 88 27.02 -7.66 12.02
N GLN A 89 27.23 -7.65 13.33
CA GLN A 89 27.73 -8.84 14.04
C GLN A 89 26.61 -9.87 14.23
N LYS A 90 25.42 -9.40 14.62
CA LYS A 90 24.25 -10.26 14.78
C LYS A 90 23.53 -10.53 13.46
N ARG A 91 23.79 -9.73 12.43
CA ARG A 91 23.07 -9.72 11.16
C ARG A 91 21.59 -9.48 11.39
N GLU A 92 21.29 -8.47 12.20
CA GLU A 92 19.94 -8.03 12.59
C GLU A 92 19.78 -6.53 12.31
N ALA A 93 18.54 -6.09 12.16
CA ALA A 93 18.24 -4.67 12.02
C ALA A 93 17.11 -4.25 12.97
N THR A 94 17.17 -2.98 13.38
CA THR A 94 16.05 -2.30 14.04
C THR A 94 15.49 -1.27 13.07
N VAL A 95 14.19 -1.36 12.81
CA VAL A 95 13.40 -0.41 12.01
C VAL A 95 12.53 0.37 13.00
N ASP A 96 12.92 1.60 13.29
CA ASP A 96 12.31 2.45 14.32
C ASP A 96 11.57 3.62 13.69
N PHE A 97 10.25 3.68 13.92
CA PHE A 97 9.37 4.75 13.44
C PHE A 97 9.16 5.87 14.47
N THR A 98 10.00 5.95 15.50
CA THR A 98 9.94 7.02 16.52
C THR A 98 10.09 8.40 15.87
N GLY A 99 9.21 9.34 16.26
CA GLY A 99 9.12 10.67 15.69
C GLY A 99 8.16 10.79 14.51
N THR A 100 7.47 9.71 14.13
CA THR A 100 6.31 9.79 13.25
C THR A 100 5.18 10.59 13.89
N SER A 101 4.42 11.32 13.09
CA SER A 101 3.30 12.17 13.53
C SER A 101 2.31 11.42 14.41
N PRO A 102 1.69 12.10 15.38
CA PRO A 102 0.64 11.52 16.23
C PRO A 102 -0.54 11.02 15.40
N GLN A 103 -1.36 10.18 16.03
CA GLN A 103 -2.67 9.78 15.53
C GLN A 103 -3.47 10.99 15.01
N GLN A 104 -4.06 10.83 13.82
CA GLN A 104 -4.80 11.88 13.14
C GLN A 104 -6.30 11.82 13.46
N PRO A 105 -6.99 12.96 13.50
CA PRO A 105 -8.45 12.99 13.62
C PRO A 105 -9.17 12.51 12.34
N THR A 106 -8.45 12.43 11.24
CA THR A 106 -8.92 11.90 9.95
C THR A 106 -8.71 10.39 9.86
N ASN A 107 -9.04 9.80 8.71
CA ASN A 107 -8.84 8.37 8.46
C ASN A 107 -7.41 7.98 8.03
N PHE A 108 -6.45 8.93 8.00
CA PHE A 108 -5.04 8.70 7.65
C PHE A 108 -4.25 8.13 8.85
N ASN A 109 -4.72 7.01 9.39
CA ASN A 109 -4.04 6.22 10.37
C ASN A 109 -3.97 4.77 9.91
N ALA A 110 -2.95 4.04 10.31
CA ALA A 110 -2.81 2.62 10.02
C ALA A 110 -2.63 1.81 11.31
N PRO A 111 -3.37 0.74 11.52
CA PRO A 111 -3.06 -0.20 12.60
C PRO A 111 -1.63 -0.76 12.44
N GLU A 112 -0.94 -1.05 13.54
CA GLU A 112 0.44 -1.54 13.53
C GLU A 112 0.69 -2.71 12.56
N PRO A 113 -0.21 -3.70 12.39
CA PRO A 113 -0.01 -4.77 11.43
C PRO A 113 0.20 -4.31 9.98
N VAL A 114 -0.37 -3.17 9.58
CA VAL A 114 -0.14 -2.57 8.25
C VAL A 114 1.31 -2.13 8.09
N THR A 115 1.87 -1.47 9.10
CA THR A 115 3.29 -1.08 9.12
C THR A 115 4.21 -2.31 9.07
N ARG A 116 3.90 -3.36 9.84
CA ARG A 116 4.64 -4.63 9.80
C ARG A 116 4.59 -5.30 8.43
N ALA A 117 3.43 -5.28 7.77
CA ALA A 117 3.27 -5.82 6.42
C ALA A 117 4.11 -5.03 5.39
N ALA A 118 4.18 -3.70 5.50
CA ALA A 118 5.02 -2.87 4.65
C ALA A 118 6.53 -3.16 4.86
N VAL A 119 6.97 -3.30 6.10
CA VAL A 119 8.36 -3.71 6.41
C VAL A 119 8.66 -5.09 5.82
N LEU A 120 7.77 -6.08 6.04
CA LEU A 120 7.91 -7.42 5.47
C LEU A 120 8.04 -7.37 3.95
N TYR A 121 7.17 -6.61 3.29
CA TYR A 121 7.19 -6.43 1.84
C TYR A 121 8.52 -5.86 1.35
N VAL A 122 8.99 -4.76 1.94
CA VAL A 122 10.22 -4.08 1.52
C VAL A 122 11.44 -5.00 1.64
N PHE A 123 11.63 -5.63 2.80
CA PHE A 123 12.78 -6.52 2.99
C PHE A 123 12.68 -7.78 2.13
N ARG A 124 11.47 -8.29 1.87
CA ARG A 124 11.29 -9.42 0.95
C ARG A 124 11.61 -9.06 -0.51
N VAL A 125 11.22 -7.88 -0.96
CA VAL A 125 11.51 -7.39 -2.32
C VAL A 125 13.01 -7.24 -2.56
N MET A 126 13.79 -6.92 -1.53
CA MET A 126 15.24 -6.78 -1.63
C MET A 126 16.00 -8.14 -1.65
N VAL A 127 15.32 -9.24 -1.40
CA VAL A 127 15.92 -10.59 -1.50
C VAL A 127 15.94 -11.03 -2.96
N ASP A 128 17.14 -11.21 -3.51
CA ASP A 128 17.37 -11.75 -4.86
C ASP A 128 17.32 -13.28 -4.84
N ASP A 129 16.16 -13.83 -4.50
CA ASP A 129 15.90 -15.26 -4.51
C ASP A 129 14.39 -15.54 -4.53
N ALA A 130 14.01 -16.68 -5.12
CA ALA A 130 12.62 -17.14 -5.22
C ALA A 130 12.13 -17.82 -3.94
N ILE A 131 12.18 -17.13 -2.81
CA ILE A 131 11.66 -17.62 -1.54
C ILE A 131 10.19 -17.23 -1.34
N PRO A 132 9.35 -18.09 -0.73
CA PRO A 132 8.01 -17.68 -0.35
C PRO A 132 8.03 -16.62 0.76
N MET A 133 7.12 -15.65 0.65
CA MET A 133 6.92 -14.68 1.71
C MET A 133 6.34 -15.37 2.95
N ASN A 134 7.02 -15.26 4.07
CA ASN A 134 6.59 -15.84 5.35
C ASN A 134 7.17 -15.07 6.54
N ALA A 135 6.75 -15.41 7.75
CA ALA A 135 7.17 -14.76 8.99
C ALA A 135 8.70 -14.80 9.24
N GLY A 136 9.41 -15.76 8.63
CA GLY A 136 10.87 -15.84 8.70
C GLY A 136 11.57 -14.59 8.18
N CYS A 137 11.00 -13.91 7.18
CA CYS A 137 11.56 -12.67 6.66
C CYS A 137 11.68 -11.55 7.72
N LEU A 138 10.85 -11.57 8.75
CA LEU A 138 10.89 -10.59 9.86
C LEU A 138 11.71 -11.03 11.07
N ARG A 139 12.17 -12.29 11.14
CA ARG A 139 12.94 -12.78 12.30
C ARG A 139 14.19 -11.95 12.60
N PRO A 140 15.00 -11.52 11.61
CA PRO A 140 16.18 -10.69 11.87
C PRO A 140 15.84 -9.20 12.02
N ILE A 141 14.57 -8.80 12.03
CA ILE A 141 14.15 -7.40 12.04
C ILE A 141 13.31 -7.09 13.27
N ARG A 142 13.81 -6.20 14.11
CA ARG A 142 13.04 -5.60 15.20
C ARG A 142 12.31 -4.36 14.69
N ILE A 143 10.99 -4.31 14.82
CA ILE A 143 10.17 -3.16 14.42
C ILE A 143 9.69 -2.43 15.67
N ILE A 144 9.92 -1.12 15.72
CA ILE A 144 9.45 -0.23 16.78
C ILE A 144 8.45 0.75 16.18
N VAL A 145 7.19 0.68 16.63
CA VAL A 145 6.13 1.59 16.22
C VAL A 145 5.59 2.28 17.47
N PRO A 146 5.72 3.61 17.60
CA PRO A 146 5.25 4.34 18.77
C PRO A 146 3.73 4.26 18.91
N GLU A 147 3.26 3.85 20.09
CA GLU A 147 1.83 3.84 20.40
C GLU A 147 1.27 5.28 20.39
N GLY A 148 0.07 5.45 19.85
CA GLY A 148 -0.57 6.75 19.70
C GLY A 148 -0.03 7.57 18.51
N SER A 149 0.89 7.01 17.72
CA SER A 149 1.25 7.58 16.42
C SER A 149 0.20 7.21 15.37
N MET A 150 0.27 7.85 14.19
CA MET A 150 -0.60 7.48 13.06
C MET A 150 -0.35 6.05 12.53
N LEU A 151 0.74 5.39 12.95
CA LEU A 151 1.09 4.01 12.60
C LEU A 151 0.70 2.97 13.68
N ALA A 152 0.24 3.42 14.84
CA ALA A 152 -0.31 2.60 15.91
C ALA A 152 -1.38 3.41 16.67
N PRO A 153 -2.49 3.78 16.02
CA PRO A 153 -3.52 4.61 16.61
C PRO A 153 -4.30 3.85 17.68
N ARG A 154 -4.84 4.60 18.64
CA ARG A 154 -5.73 4.08 19.68
C ARG A 154 -7.18 4.13 19.20
N TYR A 155 -7.95 3.12 19.60
CA TYR A 155 -9.40 3.13 19.38
C TYR A 155 -10.05 4.41 19.99
N PRO A 156 -11.03 5.05 19.33
CA PRO A 156 -11.76 4.67 18.12
C PRO A 156 -11.27 5.38 16.83
N ALA A 157 -9.98 5.58 16.64
CA ALA A 157 -9.46 6.26 15.46
C ALA A 157 -9.94 5.63 14.15
N ALA A 158 -10.29 6.46 13.17
CA ALA A 158 -10.59 6.00 11.83
C ALA A 158 -9.31 5.57 11.10
N VAL A 159 -9.36 4.42 10.40
CA VAL A 159 -8.17 3.78 9.81
C VAL A 159 -8.36 3.36 8.35
N VAL A 160 -9.40 3.83 7.68
CA VAL A 160 -9.71 3.34 6.32
C VAL A 160 -8.59 3.65 5.31
N ALA A 161 -7.91 4.79 5.44
CA ALA A 161 -6.77 5.14 4.61
C ALA A 161 -5.47 4.37 4.98
N GLY A 162 -5.50 3.56 6.02
CA GLY A 162 -4.34 2.78 6.48
C GLY A 162 -3.79 1.85 5.41
N ASN A 163 -4.65 1.03 4.81
CA ASN A 163 -4.26 0.06 3.80
C ASN A 163 -4.03 0.66 2.40
N VAL A 164 -4.62 1.80 2.11
CA VAL A 164 -4.66 2.34 0.74
C VAL A 164 -3.75 3.55 0.53
N GLU A 165 -3.40 4.26 1.60
CA GLU A 165 -2.53 5.43 1.57
C GLU A 165 -1.32 5.29 2.50
N VAL A 166 -1.55 5.04 3.80
CA VAL A 166 -0.47 5.00 4.80
C VAL A 166 0.47 3.82 4.55
N SER A 167 -0.03 2.66 4.09
CA SER A 167 0.82 1.52 3.73
C SER A 167 1.80 1.85 2.61
N GLN A 168 1.34 2.56 1.57
CA GLN A 168 2.17 3.04 0.48
C GLN A 168 3.21 4.06 0.96
N ALA A 169 2.79 5.00 1.82
CA ALA A 169 3.67 5.98 2.42
C ALA A 169 4.78 5.35 3.28
N VAL A 170 4.45 4.35 4.11
CA VAL A 170 5.45 3.58 4.89
C VAL A 170 6.43 2.86 3.96
N THR A 171 5.93 2.23 2.90
CA THR A 171 6.77 1.54 1.91
C THR A 171 7.74 2.51 1.24
N ASN A 172 7.26 3.66 0.77
CA ASN A 172 8.12 4.69 0.18
C ASN A 172 9.11 5.26 1.18
N THR A 173 8.71 5.45 2.45
CA THR A 173 9.61 5.89 3.52
C THR A 173 10.80 4.92 3.69
N LEU A 174 10.53 3.63 3.68
CA LEU A 174 11.55 2.58 3.80
C LEU A 174 12.47 2.55 2.58
N PHE A 175 11.93 2.58 1.36
CA PHE A 175 12.76 2.61 0.15
C PHE A 175 13.59 3.88 0.03
N GLY A 176 13.05 5.02 0.48
CA GLY A 176 13.80 6.27 0.59
C GLY A 176 14.97 6.17 1.58
N ALA A 177 14.75 5.58 2.76
CA ALA A 177 15.82 5.33 3.74
C ALA A 177 16.89 4.41 3.19
N LEU A 178 16.50 3.34 2.51
CA LEU A 178 17.41 2.33 1.94
C LEU A 178 18.04 2.78 0.61
N LYS A 179 17.55 3.89 0.02
CA LYS A 179 17.94 4.37 -1.31
C LYS A 179 17.83 3.30 -2.40
N ALA A 180 16.91 2.35 -2.21
CA ALA A 180 16.73 1.23 -3.12
C ALA A 180 15.91 1.59 -4.35
N MET A 181 15.00 2.54 -4.23
CA MET A 181 14.25 3.13 -5.34
C MET A 181 13.64 4.48 -4.95
N SER A 182 13.25 5.27 -5.94
CA SER A 182 12.56 6.54 -5.76
C SER A 182 11.13 6.34 -5.23
N CYS A 183 10.44 7.44 -4.94
CA CYS A 183 9.04 7.37 -4.53
C CYS A 183 8.15 6.87 -5.66
N SER A 184 7.30 5.92 -5.37
CA SER A 184 6.13 5.65 -6.22
C SER A 184 5.15 6.81 -6.11
N GLN A 185 4.01 6.73 -6.80
CA GLN A 185 2.94 7.71 -6.59
C GLN A 185 2.44 7.75 -5.13
N GLY A 186 2.71 6.74 -4.30
CA GLY A 186 2.44 6.73 -2.87
C GLY A 186 0.97 6.74 -2.49
N THR A 187 0.10 6.34 -3.40
CA THR A 187 -1.35 6.30 -3.23
C THR A 187 -1.95 5.22 -4.11
N MET A 188 -3.13 4.74 -3.77
CA MET A 188 -3.90 3.85 -4.63
C MET A 188 -4.91 4.60 -5.51
N ASN A 189 -5.01 5.93 -5.40
CA ASN A 189 -5.98 6.75 -6.13
C ASN A 189 -7.37 6.15 -6.09
N ASN A 190 -7.94 6.08 -4.89
CA ASN A 190 -9.21 5.41 -4.66
C ASN A 190 -10.35 6.27 -5.17
N LEU A 191 -10.92 5.89 -6.30
CA LEU A 191 -12.11 6.51 -6.86
C LEU A 191 -13.35 5.78 -6.33
N THR A 192 -14.26 6.52 -5.71
CA THR A 192 -15.58 6.02 -5.35
C THR A 192 -16.65 6.92 -5.97
N PHE A 193 -17.67 6.33 -6.52
CA PHE A 193 -18.86 7.06 -6.92
C PHE A 193 -20.14 6.24 -6.70
N GLY A 194 -21.27 6.92 -6.58
CA GLY A 194 -22.54 6.24 -6.42
C GLY A 194 -23.71 7.16 -6.03
N ASN A 195 -24.86 6.53 -5.86
CA ASN A 195 -26.08 7.08 -5.33
C ASN A 195 -26.86 5.97 -4.61
N ASP A 196 -28.14 6.17 -4.34
CA ASP A 196 -28.97 5.16 -3.65
C ASP A 196 -29.09 3.82 -4.41
N GLN A 197 -28.86 3.81 -5.73
CA GLN A 197 -28.98 2.63 -6.58
C GLN A 197 -27.65 2.00 -6.92
N TYR A 198 -26.58 2.79 -7.11
CA TYR A 198 -25.27 2.35 -7.60
C TYR A 198 -24.19 2.66 -6.59
N GLN A 199 -23.24 1.74 -6.41
CA GLN A 199 -22.08 1.89 -5.55
C GLN A 199 -20.85 1.30 -6.26
N TYR A 200 -19.85 2.12 -6.50
CA TYR A 200 -18.63 1.73 -7.19
C TYR A 200 -17.39 2.15 -6.43
N TYR A 201 -16.33 1.36 -6.54
CA TYR A 201 -15.00 1.64 -6.04
C TYR A 201 -13.96 1.04 -6.97
N GLU A 202 -12.92 1.80 -7.29
CA GLU A 202 -11.73 1.31 -7.97
C GLU A 202 -10.45 2.00 -7.48
N THR A 203 -9.31 1.39 -7.80
CA THR A 203 -7.99 1.99 -7.64
C THR A 203 -7.45 2.33 -9.03
N ILE A 204 -6.93 3.55 -9.22
CA ILE A 204 -6.39 3.99 -10.50
C ILE A 204 -4.85 3.87 -10.46
N CYS A 205 -4.29 3.12 -11.40
CA CYS A 205 -2.85 2.92 -11.48
C CYS A 205 -2.09 4.18 -11.88
N SER A 206 -0.80 4.21 -11.55
CA SER A 206 0.13 5.25 -11.97
C SER A 206 1.40 4.64 -12.57
N GLY A 207 2.59 5.18 -12.29
CA GLY A 207 3.86 4.59 -12.69
C GLY A 207 4.59 3.94 -11.51
N SER A 208 5.41 2.95 -11.78
CA SER A 208 6.33 2.40 -10.78
C SER A 208 7.56 3.30 -10.60
N PRO A 209 8.19 3.30 -9.41
CA PRO A 209 9.42 4.04 -9.21
C PRO A 209 10.57 3.44 -10.03
N ALA A 210 11.60 4.25 -10.26
CA ALA A 210 12.90 3.81 -10.75
C ALA A 210 13.85 3.56 -9.57
N GLY A 211 14.89 2.78 -9.83
CA GLY A 211 15.96 2.53 -8.88
C GLY A 211 17.27 2.23 -9.58
N PRO A 212 18.37 2.02 -8.83
CA PRO A 212 19.67 1.72 -9.41
C PRO A 212 19.60 0.50 -10.35
N GLY A 213 19.85 0.72 -11.63
CA GLY A 213 19.91 -0.31 -12.66
C GLY A 213 18.58 -0.59 -13.38
N PHE A 214 17.50 0.14 -13.10
CA PHE A 214 16.23 -0.07 -13.79
C PHE A 214 15.36 1.18 -13.90
N ASP A 215 14.66 1.31 -15.02
CA ASP A 215 13.60 2.29 -15.20
C ASP A 215 12.27 1.80 -14.65
N GLY A 216 11.40 2.73 -14.27
CA GLY A 216 10.03 2.44 -13.88
C GLY A 216 9.12 2.08 -15.05
N THR A 217 8.03 1.39 -14.76
CA THR A 217 7.01 1.00 -15.75
C THR A 217 5.79 1.91 -15.63
N SER A 218 5.30 2.41 -16.77
CA SER A 218 4.13 3.29 -16.80
C SER A 218 2.82 2.51 -16.67
N GLY A 219 1.81 3.11 -16.06
CA GLY A 219 0.44 2.59 -15.99
C GLY A 219 0.30 1.28 -15.23
N VAL A 220 1.01 1.10 -14.12
CA VAL A 220 0.99 -0.11 -13.28
C VAL A 220 0.66 0.18 -11.83
N HIS A 221 0.02 -0.76 -11.16
CA HIS A 221 -0.07 -0.75 -9.69
C HIS A 221 1.25 -1.21 -9.08
N VAL A 222 1.59 -0.64 -7.92
CA VAL A 222 2.88 -0.89 -7.27
C VAL A 222 2.75 -1.14 -5.77
N HIS A 223 3.77 -1.78 -5.19
CA HIS A 223 3.94 -1.99 -3.75
C HIS A 223 2.74 -2.69 -3.08
N MET A 224 2.04 -1.97 -2.19
CA MET A 224 0.98 -2.52 -1.36
C MET A 224 -0.36 -2.68 -2.09
N THR A 225 -0.45 -2.31 -3.37
CA THR A 225 -1.64 -2.54 -4.19
C THR A 225 -1.44 -3.65 -5.21
N ASN A 226 -2.43 -4.54 -5.31
CA ASN A 226 -2.48 -5.63 -6.28
C ASN A 226 -3.80 -5.66 -7.06
N SER A 227 -4.55 -4.58 -6.99
CA SER A 227 -5.84 -4.41 -7.67
C SER A 227 -5.65 -4.32 -9.18
N ARG A 228 -6.76 -4.48 -9.91
CA ARG A 228 -6.87 -4.21 -11.34
C ARG A 228 -7.98 -3.21 -11.57
N LEU A 229 -7.88 -2.42 -12.64
CA LEU A 229 -8.98 -1.57 -13.09
C LEU A 229 -10.10 -2.44 -13.67
N THR A 230 -11.33 -1.97 -13.50
CA THR A 230 -12.47 -2.58 -14.17
C THR A 230 -12.38 -2.31 -15.66
N ASP A 231 -12.60 -3.34 -16.45
CA ASP A 231 -12.71 -3.23 -17.90
C ASP A 231 -13.79 -2.22 -18.28
N PRO A 232 -13.54 -1.31 -19.26
CA PRO A 232 -14.48 -0.26 -19.64
C PRO A 232 -15.86 -0.78 -20.04
N GLU A 233 -15.93 -1.87 -20.78
CA GLU A 233 -17.21 -2.44 -21.23
C GLU A 233 -18.02 -2.98 -20.04
N ILE A 234 -17.34 -3.60 -19.07
CA ILE A 234 -17.97 -4.06 -17.84
C ILE A 234 -18.44 -2.88 -16.99
N LEU A 235 -17.63 -1.83 -16.87
CA LEU A 235 -17.97 -0.63 -16.12
C LEU A 235 -19.23 0.03 -16.68
N GLU A 236 -19.29 0.27 -17.98
CA GLU A 236 -20.39 0.92 -18.68
C GLU A 236 -21.68 0.07 -18.70
N THR A 237 -21.53 -1.26 -18.71
CA THR A 237 -22.68 -2.17 -18.64
C THR A 237 -23.31 -2.19 -17.24
N ARG A 238 -22.52 -2.04 -16.19
CA ARG A 238 -23.00 -2.14 -14.81
C ARG A 238 -23.44 -0.82 -14.20
N PHE A 239 -22.86 0.28 -14.66
CA PHE A 239 -23.06 1.61 -14.10
C PHE A 239 -23.42 2.61 -15.19
N PRO A 240 -24.26 3.62 -14.89
CA PRO A 240 -24.63 4.65 -15.86
C PRO A 240 -23.51 5.68 -16.02
N VAL A 241 -22.40 5.24 -16.57
CA VAL A 241 -21.20 6.03 -16.87
C VAL A 241 -20.67 5.68 -18.26
N VAL A 242 -19.82 6.54 -18.81
CA VAL A 242 -19.05 6.30 -20.03
C VAL A 242 -17.59 6.64 -19.74
N LEU A 243 -16.69 5.74 -20.05
CA LEU A 243 -15.26 6.01 -20.04
C LEU A 243 -14.88 6.73 -21.32
N GLU A 244 -14.70 8.05 -21.26
CA GLU A 244 -14.39 8.87 -22.42
C GLU A 244 -12.93 8.77 -22.84
N ASP A 245 -12.04 8.59 -21.87
CA ASP A 245 -10.59 8.53 -22.10
C ASP A 245 -9.86 7.80 -21.01
N PHE A 246 -8.82 7.03 -21.38
CA PHE A 246 -7.85 6.44 -20.46
C PHE A 246 -6.51 6.28 -21.17
N HIS A 247 -5.51 7.04 -20.73
CA HIS A 247 -4.19 7.03 -21.37
C HIS A 247 -3.04 7.24 -20.38
N ILE A 248 -1.82 6.99 -20.82
CA ILE A 248 -0.57 7.28 -20.08
C ILE A 248 -0.27 8.79 -20.16
N ARG A 249 -0.09 9.44 -18.99
CA ARG A 249 0.38 10.84 -18.87
C ARG A 249 1.87 10.92 -19.17
N LYS A 250 2.23 10.96 -20.44
CA LYS A 250 3.63 10.97 -20.87
C LYS A 250 4.42 12.12 -20.26
N GLY A 251 5.59 11.79 -19.68
CA GLY A 251 6.50 12.74 -19.06
C GLY A 251 6.15 13.10 -17.61
N SER A 252 5.20 12.41 -16.97
CA SER A 252 4.83 12.64 -15.57
C SER A 252 5.75 11.93 -14.56
N GLY A 253 6.50 10.92 -15.02
CA GLY A 253 7.52 10.25 -14.20
C GLY A 253 8.71 11.15 -13.89
N GLY A 254 9.30 11.01 -12.72
CA GLY A 254 10.53 11.71 -12.33
C GLY A 254 11.71 11.26 -13.19
N LYS A 255 12.54 12.21 -13.61
CA LYS A 255 13.71 11.97 -14.48
C LYS A 255 14.97 11.79 -13.65
N GLY A 256 15.93 11.06 -14.19
CA GLY A 256 17.24 10.81 -13.60
C GLY A 256 18.09 9.97 -14.51
N GLU A 257 19.12 9.32 -13.96
CA GLU A 257 19.86 8.29 -14.67
C GLU A 257 18.93 7.15 -15.10
N TRP A 258 18.01 6.78 -14.21
CA TRP A 258 16.85 5.93 -14.50
C TRP A 258 15.56 6.75 -14.31
N THR A 259 14.60 6.56 -15.21
CA THR A 259 13.36 7.35 -15.24
C THR A 259 12.22 6.56 -14.64
N ALA A 260 11.46 7.18 -13.72
CA ALA A 260 10.24 6.58 -13.16
C ALA A 260 9.16 6.43 -14.24
N GLY A 261 8.29 5.45 -14.07
CA GLY A 261 7.15 5.24 -14.96
C GLY A 261 6.14 6.38 -14.89
N ASP A 262 5.50 6.65 -16.01
CA ASP A 262 4.45 7.66 -16.14
C ASP A 262 3.13 7.20 -15.50
N GLY A 263 2.40 8.15 -14.95
CA GLY A 263 1.05 7.94 -14.45
C GLY A 263 0.00 7.83 -15.55
N THR A 264 -1.26 7.78 -15.13
CA THR A 264 -2.40 7.67 -16.06
C THR A 264 -3.37 8.84 -15.90
N SER A 265 -4.14 9.09 -16.95
CA SER A 265 -5.30 9.98 -16.97
C SER A 265 -6.54 9.18 -17.30
N ARG A 266 -7.63 9.41 -16.57
CA ARG A 266 -8.89 8.67 -16.73
C ARG A 266 -10.07 9.64 -16.67
N THR A 267 -10.84 9.73 -17.75
CA THR A 267 -12.01 10.61 -17.86
C THR A 267 -13.28 9.79 -17.89
N ILE A 268 -14.14 9.99 -16.91
CA ILE A 268 -15.43 9.30 -16.77
C ILE A 268 -16.56 10.35 -16.83
N ARG A 269 -17.49 10.16 -17.75
CA ARG A 269 -18.72 10.96 -17.83
C ARG A 269 -19.87 10.22 -17.14
N PHE A 270 -20.51 10.88 -16.19
CA PHE A 270 -21.68 10.36 -15.48
C PHE A 270 -22.96 10.62 -16.28
N LEU A 271 -23.75 9.59 -16.52
CA LEU A 271 -25.04 9.67 -17.21
C LEU A 271 -26.22 9.90 -16.25
N LYS A 272 -25.97 9.77 -14.95
CA LYS A 272 -26.91 10.09 -13.86
C LYS A 272 -26.16 10.86 -12.78
N THR A 273 -26.90 11.62 -11.99
CA THR A 273 -26.34 12.31 -10.81
C THR A 273 -25.82 11.29 -9.80
N MET A 274 -24.57 11.46 -9.39
CA MET A 274 -23.87 10.63 -8.41
C MET A 274 -22.94 11.50 -7.55
N ASP A 275 -22.75 11.08 -6.31
CA ASP A 275 -21.65 11.56 -5.49
C ASP A 275 -20.35 10.89 -5.94
N CYS A 276 -19.28 11.67 -5.99
CA CYS A 276 -17.96 11.16 -6.36
C CYS A 276 -16.91 11.64 -5.36
N ALA A 277 -16.00 10.75 -4.98
CA ALA A 277 -14.88 11.08 -4.11
C ALA A 277 -13.61 10.38 -4.56
N ILE A 278 -12.47 11.07 -4.41
CA ILE A 278 -11.15 10.51 -4.64
C ILE A 278 -10.34 10.65 -3.36
N LEU A 279 -9.84 9.50 -2.86
CA LEU A 279 -8.84 9.46 -1.81
C LEU A 279 -7.48 9.22 -2.47
N ALA A 280 -6.63 10.24 -2.47
CA ALA A 280 -5.31 10.20 -3.09
C ALA A 280 -4.32 11.08 -2.33
N SER A 281 -3.05 10.70 -2.37
CA SER A 281 -1.90 11.48 -1.91
C SER A 281 -1.10 12.05 -3.09
N HIS A 282 -0.03 12.80 -2.81
CA HIS A 282 0.79 13.50 -3.81
C HIS A 282 0.03 14.51 -4.68
N ARG A 283 -0.91 15.18 -4.06
CA ARG A 283 -1.61 16.32 -4.66
C ARG A 283 -0.91 17.65 -4.36
N LYS A 284 -0.12 17.72 -3.29
CA LYS A 284 0.66 18.88 -2.84
C LYS A 284 2.15 18.57 -2.76
N VAL A 285 2.50 17.43 -2.18
CA VAL A 285 3.88 16.97 -2.02
C VAL A 285 4.25 16.08 -3.21
N ARG A 286 5.27 16.46 -3.97
CA ARG A 286 5.74 15.67 -5.12
C ARG A 286 6.37 14.35 -4.68
N PRO A 287 6.20 13.26 -5.44
CA PRO A 287 6.95 12.02 -5.24
C PRO A 287 8.46 12.32 -5.33
N PHE A 288 9.22 11.93 -4.31
CA PHE A 288 10.66 12.26 -4.25
C PHE A 288 11.51 11.38 -5.19
N GLY A 289 12.58 11.97 -5.73
CA GLY A 289 13.69 11.25 -6.36
C GLY A 289 14.74 10.85 -5.30
N VAL A 290 15.62 9.90 -5.63
CA VAL A 290 16.78 9.51 -4.81
C VAL A 290 18.08 9.82 -5.54
N ASP A 291 19.15 10.08 -4.79
CA ASP A 291 20.51 10.28 -5.30
C ASP A 291 20.63 11.25 -6.48
N GLY A 292 19.89 12.37 -6.41
CA GLY A 292 19.89 13.43 -7.44
C GLY A 292 18.83 13.27 -8.53
N GLY A 293 18.00 12.23 -8.48
CA GLY A 293 16.83 12.10 -9.35
C GLY A 293 15.79 13.20 -9.10
N GLU A 294 15.14 13.64 -10.17
CA GLU A 294 14.08 14.64 -10.10
C GLU A 294 12.80 14.06 -9.50
N PRO A 295 12.01 14.85 -8.76
CA PRO A 295 10.71 14.41 -8.28
C PRO A 295 9.71 14.24 -9.43
N GLY A 296 8.82 13.24 -9.31
CA GLY A 296 7.70 13.05 -10.22
C GLY A 296 6.69 14.20 -10.14
N GLU A 297 5.72 14.23 -11.05
CA GLU A 297 4.65 15.24 -11.02
C GLU A 297 3.58 14.90 -9.98
N VAL A 298 2.92 15.96 -9.48
CA VAL A 298 1.76 15.78 -8.58
C VAL A 298 0.57 15.20 -9.34
N VAL A 299 -0.37 14.62 -8.58
CA VAL A 299 -1.71 14.29 -9.09
C VAL A 299 -2.40 15.61 -9.48
N VAL A 300 -2.68 15.79 -10.75
CA VAL A 300 -3.36 16.98 -11.27
C VAL A 300 -4.86 16.85 -11.02
N GLU A 301 -5.51 17.99 -10.88
CA GLU A 301 -6.93 18.15 -10.55
C GLU A 301 -7.87 17.28 -11.38
N VAL A 302 -8.94 16.90 -10.71
CA VAL A 302 -10.13 16.33 -11.33
C VAL A 302 -10.94 17.51 -11.88
N ASP A 303 -10.80 17.79 -13.17
CA ASP A 303 -11.65 18.77 -13.85
C ASP A 303 -13.12 18.35 -13.74
N GLY A 304 -13.99 19.29 -13.38
CA GLY A 304 -15.43 19.06 -13.31
C GLY A 304 -16.01 18.67 -11.95
N LEU A 305 -15.19 18.40 -10.93
CA LEU A 305 -15.71 18.37 -9.55
C LEU A 305 -15.64 19.76 -8.93
N PRO A 306 -16.70 20.20 -8.21
CA PRO A 306 -16.60 21.43 -7.44
C PRO A 306 -15.39 21.30 -6.49
N ARG A 307 -14.53 22.30 -6.46
CA ARG A 307 -13.40 22.36 -5.51
C ARG A 307 -13.97 22.18 -4.12
N VAL A 308 -13.73 21.02 -3.52
CA VAL A 308 -13.92 20.86 -2.07
C VAL A 308 -12.74 21.62 -1.46
N GLU A 309 -12.97 22.83 -1.01
CA GLU A 309 -12.06 23.49 -0.10
C GLU A 309 -11.84 22.54 1.06
N ASP A 310 -10.58 22.40 1.45
CA ASP A 310 -10.07 21.42 2.41
C ASP A 310 -10.57 21.76 3.84
N ASP A 311 -11.86 21.71 4.04
CA ASP A 311 -12.48 21.68 5.36
C ASP A 311 -12.50 20.24 5.82
N GLY A 312 -11.52 19.89 6.65
CA GLY A 312 -11.37 18.57 7.30
C GLY A 312 -12.58 18.10 8.13
N ALA A 313 -13.78 18.50 7.74
CA ALA A 313 -15.03 18.13 8.36
C ALA A 313 -16.19 18.27 7.37
N ARG A 314 -16.44 17.22 6.58
CA ARG A 314 -17.82 16.94 6.12
C ARG A 314 -18.10 15.45 6.07
N THR A 315 -18.36 14.90 7.24
CA THR A 315 -19.51 14.03 7.51
C THR A 315 -20.76 14.70 6.94
N ARG A 316 -21.41 14.08 5.98
CA ARG A 316 -22.82 14.36 5.66
C ARG A 316 -23.47 13.18 5.00
N ARG A 317 -24.47 12.92 5.57
CA ARG A 317 -25.88 12.64 5.84
C ARG A 317 -26.31 11.40 5.11
#